data_0f4dd2061bfb4bcd5b45955b9fe7a1e9
#
_entry.id   0f4dd2061bfb4bcd5b45955b9fe7a1e9
#
_cell.length_a   1.000
_cell.length_b   1.000
_cell.length_c   1.000
_cell.angle_alpha   90.00
_cell.angle_beta   90.00
_cell.angle_gamma   90.00
#
_symmetry.space_group_name_H-M   'P 1'
#
loop_
_entity.id
_entity.type
_entity.pdbx_description
1 polymer ?
#
loop_
_entity_poly.entity_id
_entity_poly.type
_entity_poly.pdbx_seq_one_letter_code
_entity_poly.pdbx_strand_id
1 'polypeptide(L)'
;RAGKVSQQRLDQAVYRVLRLKNDLGLFENPSRGRNPEKDTAPMPQAHRELARRMAEESLVLLENRGQLLPLPKQGKKIALIGPYGNTRELNGSWSIFADTQDNRTLTQAMEQAGIAHTYLPGCPMLTPGTCFPGRMAPTREDMTAREQTEMLRQAVEAARQADIVILALGEHMEQSGEAASTARMELPTVQQELLRQVAAVNPTLVTLICSGRPLVLGEGAETTTALLQCWLPGTEGAAAIRNVLFGDAVPSGKLSMSFPYTAAQEPIWYSDLRNGRMRDAFPSVRYISGYLDCPDVPRYPFGFGLSYTSFSYGTPEILGDLDRDGEITVRCPVTNVGNCTGTEIAQLYVSDQVATVICPARELKGFRRLTLAPGQTAMAEFVLTPGLLSLVDRSGNRVLEPGAFTAWVGGDSRTQNGAEFTCRKGRALPKWSIR
;
A
#
# COMPACT_ATOMS: atom_id res chain seq x y z
N ARG A 1 -37.10 -24.75 18.23
CA ARG A 1 -38.23 -25.38 18.97
C ARG A 1 -39.09 -24.38 19.72
N ALA A 2 -38.63 -23.13 19.92
CA ALA A 2 -39.38 -22.06 20.59
C ALA A 2 -40.27 -21.23 19.66
N GLY A 3 -40.57 -21.69 18.43
CA GLY A 3 -41.44 -21.00 17.46
C GLY A 3 -40.89 -19.68 16.91
N LYS A 4 -39.65 -19.27 17.24
CA LYS A 4 -39.05 -17.99 16.80
C LYS A 4 -38.67 -17.96 15.32
N VAL A 5 -38.54 -19.12 14.68
CA VAL A 5 -38.27 -19.26 13.25
C VAL A 5 -39.36 -20.12 12.64
N SER A 6 -40.04 -19.64 11.59
CA SER A 6 -41.07 -20.42 10.90
C SER A 6 -40.48 -21.58 10.11
N GLN A 7 -41.25 -22.67 9.94
CA GLN A 7 -40.82 -23.79 9.11
C GLN A 7 -40.48 -23.33 7.68
N GLN A 8 -41.29 -22.49 7.11
CA GLN A 8 -41.05 -21.92 5.77
C GLN A 8 -39.68 -21.24 5.67
N ARG A 9 -39.25 -20.51 6.72
CA ARG A 9 -37.93 -19.85 6.72
C ARG A 9 -36.81 -20.85 6.80
N LEU A 10 -36.99 -21.92 7.58
CA LEU A 10 -36.03 -23.03 7.68
C LEU A 10 -35.89 -23.73 6.31
N ASP A 11 -37.04 -24.08 5.69
CA ASP A 11 -37.06 -24.77 4.39
C ASP A 11 -36.39 -23.92 3.30
N GLN A 12 -36.62 -22.61 3.29
CA GLN A 12 -35.91 -21.70 2.39
C GLN A 12 -34.37 -21.72 2.60
N ALA A 13 -33.90 -21.76 3.83
CA ALA A 13 -32.47 -21.80 4.11
C ALA A 13 -31.88 -23.13 3.62
N VAL A 14 -32.50 -24.24 3.92
CA VAL A 14 -32.11 -25.58 3.45
C VAL A 14 -32.12 -25.64 1.91
N TYR A 15 -33.20 -25.17 1.28
CA TYR A 15 -33.32 -25.14 -0.18
C TYR A 15 -32.16 -24.39 -0.85
N ARG A 16 -31.75 -23.23 -0.33
CA ARG A 16 -30.66 -22.46 -0.90
C ARG A 16 -29.34 -23.23 -0.87
N VAL A 17 -29.06 -23.93 0.25
CA VAL A 17 -27.83 -24.75 0.39
C VAL A 17 -27.89 -25.95 -0.57
N LEU A 18 -29.04 -26.65 -0.63
CA LEU A 18 -29.22 -27.81 -1.51
C LEU A 18 -29.14 -27.40 -2.98
N ARG A 19 -29.76 -26.26 -3.33
CA ARG A 19 -29.68 -25.69 -4.68
C ARG A 19 -28.24 -25.41 -5.09
N LEU A 20 -27.45 -24.75 -4.23
CA LEU A 20 -26.05 -24.50 -4.53
C LEU A 20 -25.28 -25.81 -4.75
N LYS A 21 -25.50 -26.82 -3.92
CA LYS A 21 -24.89 -28.14 -4.11
C LYS A 21 -25.29 -28.79 -5.44
N ASN A 22 -26.55 -28.67 -5.82
CA ASN A 22 -27.06 -29.17 -7.10
C ASN A 22 -26.46 -28.42 -8.29
N ASP A 23 -26.45 -27.08 -8.22
CA ASP A 23 -25.88 -26.22 -9.28
C ASP A 23 -24.38 -26.48 -9.48
N LEU A 24 -23.69 -26.91 -8.42
CA LEU A 24 -22.28 -27.34 -8.46
C LEU A 24 -22.12 -28.82 -8.89
N GLY A 25 -23.20 -29.59 -9.09
CA GLY A 25 -23.15 -31.01 -9.44
C GLY A 25 -22.57 -31.91 -8.35
N LEU A 26 -22.69 -31.50 -7.06
CA LEU A 26 -22.12 -32.25 -5.94
C LEU A 26 -22.95 -33.45 -5.52
N PHE A 27 -24.18 -33.59 -5.97
CA PHE A 27 -24.99 -34.80 -5.76
C PHE A 27 -24.56 -35.92 -6.69
N GLU A 28 -24.21 -35.62 -7.93
CA GLU A 28 -23.71 -36.57 -8.91
C GLU A 28 -22.23 -36.89 -8.69
N ASN A 29 -21.45 -35.88 -8.29
CA ASN A 29 -20.01 -36.03 -8.01
C ASN A 29 -19.61 -35.24 -6.77
N PRO A 30 -19.71 -35.83 -5.57
CA PRO A 30 -19.32 -35.16 -4.32
C PRO A 30 -17.86 -34.72 -4.27
N SER A 31 -17.00 -35.35 -5.08
CA SER A 31 -15.57 -35.03 -5.17
C SER A 31 -15.24 -34.09 -6.33
N ARG A 32 -16.25 -33.48 -6.95
CA ARG A 32 -16.05 -32.51 -8.03
C ARG A 32 -15.08 -31.39 -7.58
N GLY A 33 -14.10 -31.12 -8.39
CA GLY A 33 -13.03 -30.15 -8.12
C GLY A 33 -11.78 -30.75 -7.49
N ARG A 34 -11.84 -31.97 -6.93
CA ARG A 34 -10.63 -32.68 -6.52
C ARG A 34 -9.93 -33.23 -7.78
N ASN A 35 -8.73 -32.79 -7.98
CA ASN A 35 -7.88 -33.30 -9.04
C ASN A 35 -6.44 -33.41 -8.50
N PRO A 36 -6.02 -34.61 -8.04
CA PRO A 36 -4.69 -34.83 -7.48
C PRO A 36 -3.55 -34.41 -8.42
N GLU A 37 -3.76 -34.52 -9.74
CA GLU A 37 -2.77 -34.10 -10.74
C GLU A 37 -2.62 -32.56 -10.77
N LYS A 38 -3.73 -31.83 -10.58
CA LYS A 38 -3.71 -30.36 -10.48
C LYS A 38 -3.18 -29.88 -9.14
N ASP A 39 -3.41 -30.63 -8.07
CA ASP A 39 -2.94 -30.27 -6.72
C ASP A 39 -1.42 -30.31 -6.61
N THR A 40 -0.78 -31.14 -7.45
CA THR A 40 0.71 -31.29 -7.52
C THR A 40 1.33 -30.60 -8.74
N ALA A 41 0.51 -30.06 -9.64
CA ALA A 41 1.02 -29.38 -10.83
C ALA A 41 1.72 -28.06 -10.46
N PRO A 42 2.82 -27.72 -11.12
CA PRO A 42 3.45 -26.42 -10.92
C PRO A 42 2.50 -25.30 -11.35
N MET A 43 2.62 -24.13 -10.69
CA MET A 43 1.82 -22.96 -11.03
C MET A 43 1.95 -22.61 -12.51
N PRO A 44 0.83 -22.47 -13.25
CA PRO A 44 0.86 -22.11 -14.67
C PRO A 44 1.62 -20.79 -14.90
N GLN A 45 2.38 -20.72 -15.99
CA GLN A 45 3.19 -19.54 -16.34
C GLN A 45 2.34 -18.25 -16.39
N ALA A 46 1.12 -18.32 -16.93
CA ALA A 46 0.21 -17.16 -16.97
C ALA A 46 -0.17 -16.65 -15.58
N HIS A 47 -0.28 -17.53 -14.58
CA HIS A 47 -0.54 -17.13 -13.19
C HIS A 47 0.70 -16.48 -12.56
N ARG A 48 1.90 -16.98 -12.85
CA ARG A 48 3.16 -16.35 -12.41
C ARG A 48 3.32 -14.96 -13.00
N GLU A 49 3.04 -14.80 -14.29
CA GLU A 49 3.09 -13.50 -14.97
C GLU A 49 2.08 -12.50 -14.38
N LEU A 50 0.86 -12.97 -14.08
CA LEU A 50 -0.14 -12.14 -13.40
C LEU A 50 0.30 -11.76 -12.00
N ALA A 51 0.79 -12.71 -11.20
CA ALA A 51 1.29 -12.46 -9.84
C ALA A 51 2.46 -11.46 -9.85
N ARG A 52 3.42 -11.61 -10.78
CA ARG A 52 4.53 -10.67 -10.94
C ARG A 52 4.03 -9.26 -11.27
N ARG A 53 3.13 -9.14 -12.25
CA ARG A 53 2.56 -7.83 -12.62
C ARG A 53 1.79 -7.19 -11.48
N MET A 54 0.98 -7.96 -10.74
CA MET A 54 0.29 -7.46 -9.55
C MET A 54 1.27 -6.99 -8.48
N ALA A 55 2.37 -7.70 -8.26
CA ALA A 55 3.43 -7.28 -7.36
C ALA A 55 4.07 -5.96 -7.84
N GLU A 56 4.47 -5.86 -9.12
CA GLU A 56 5.04 -4.63 -9.69
C GLU A 56 4.14 -3.41 -9.50
N GLU A 57 2.83 -3.57 -9.71
CA GLU A 57 1.83 -2.53 -9.57
C GLU A 57 1.48 -2.19 -8.12
N SER A 58 1.85 -3.05 -7.15
CA SER A 58 1.66 -2.81 -5.71
C SER A 58 2.86 -2.17 -5.01
N LEU A 59 4.06 -2.25 -5.58
CA LEU A 59 5.25 -1.60 -5.04
C LEU A 59 5.07 -0.08 -5.08
N VAL A 60 5.38 0.59 -3.97
CA VAL A 60 5.21 2.05 -3.85
C VAL A 60 6.55 2.73 -3.71
N LEU A 61 6.91 3.55 -4.69
CA LEU A 61 8.09 4.39 -4.63
C LEU A 61 7.81 5.61 -3.75
N LEU A 62 8.48 5.71 -2.59
CA LEU A 62 8.27 6.77 -1.61
C LEU A 62 9.26 7.92 -1.78
N GLU A 63 10.53 7.62 -2.14
CA GLU A 63 11.57 8.60 -2.40
C GLU A 63 12.37 8.20 -3.65
N ASN A 64 12.78 9.19 -4.44
CA ASN A 64 13.72 9.00 -5.57
C ASN A 64 14.50 10.28 -5.85
N ARG A 65 15.34 10.66 -4.89
CA ARG A 65 16.12 11.91 -4.95
C ARG A 65 17.14 11.82 -6.06
N GLY A 66 17.22 12.90 -6.85
CA GLY A 66 18.14 12.96 -7.98
C GLY A 66 17.84 11.92 -9.09
N GLN A 67 16.65 11.32 -9.09
CA GLN A 67 16.25 10.28 -10.05
C GLN A 67 17.25 9.11 -10.07
N LEU A 68 17.68 8.63 -8.88
CA LEU A 68 18.59 7.49 -8.74
C LEU A 68 18.02 6.23 -9.39
N LEU A 69 16.75 5.96 -9.19
CA LEU A 69 16.03 4.88 -9.87
C LEU A 69 15.45 5.36 -11.20
N PRO A 70 15.47 4.51 -12.25
CA PRO A 70 15.96 3.13 -12.26
C PRO A 70 17.49 3.03 -12.29
N LEU A 71 18.03 1.96 -11.69
CA LEU A 71 19.46 1.68 -11.67
C LEU A 71 19.94 1.14 -13.02
N PRO A 72 21.21 1.40 -13.40
CA PRO A 72 21.82 0.76 -14.54
C PRO A 72 22.07 -0.73 -14.25
N LYS A 73 21.76 -1.59 -15.22
CA LYS A 73 21.96 -3.04 -15.11
C LYS A 73 23.43 -3.48 -15.15
N GLN A 74 24.33 -2.62 -15.67
CA GLN A 74 25.74 -2.91 -15.85
C GLN A 74 26.61 -1.68 -15.54
N GLY A 75 27.92 -1.90 -15.39
CA GLY A 75 28.90 -0.82 -15.23
C GLY A 75 28.98 -0.19 -13.83
N LYS A 76 28.29 -0.76 -12.85
CA LYS A 76 28.33 -0.33 -11.45
C LYS A 76 28.59 -1.52 -10.53
N LYS A 77 29.36 -1.28 -9.46
CA LYS A 77 29.51 -2.22 -8.35
C LYS A 77 28.30 -2.07 -7.43
N ILE A 78 27.47 -3.09 -7.38
CA ILE A 78 26.25 -3.10 -6.55
C ILE A 78 26.48 -3.99 -5.33
N ALA A 79 26.25 -3.47 -4.14
CA ALA A 79 26.14 -4.24 -2.91
C ALA A 79 24.65 -4.40 -2.55
N LEU A 80 24.15 -5.63 -2.54
CA LEU A 80 22.84 -6.00 -1.99
C LEU A 80 23.05 -6.41 -0.53
N ILE A 81 22.51 -5.66 0.39
CA ILE A 81 22.73 -5.83 1.83
C ILE A 81 21.38 -5.95 2.53
N GLY A 82 21.29 -6.78 3.54
CA GLY A 82 20.12 -6.91 4.39
C GLY A 82 19.43 -8.27 4.30
N PRO A 83 18.64 -8.63 5.33
CA PRO A 83 18.03 -9.96 5.45
C PRO A 83 17.05 -10.29 4.32
N TYR A 84 16.39 -9.28 3.75
CA TYR A 84 15.47 -9.47 2.63
C TYR A 84 16.15 -9.66 1.27
N GLY A 85 17.47 -9.49 1.18
CA GLY A 85 18.22 -9.75 -0.05
C GLY A 85 18.21 -11.22 -0.48
N ASN A 86 18.17 -12.16 0.46
CA ASN A 86 18.23 -13.59 0.17
C ASN A 86 17.19 -14.44 0.93
N THR A 87 16.04 -13.88 1.28
CA THR A 87 14.90 -14.63 1.82
C THR A 87 13.91 -15.04 0.75
N ARG A 88 13.21 -16.15 0.98
CA ARG A 88 12.05 -16.60 0.20
C ARG A 88 10.73 -16.23 0.86
N GLU A 89 10.77 -15.66 2.07
CA GLU A 89 9.61 -15.33 2.90
C GLU A 89 9.00 -13.99 2.48
N LEU A 90 8.40 -13.94 1.27
CA LEU A 90 7.78 -12.76 0.70
C LEU A 90 6.24 -12.80 0.71
N ASN A 91 5.65 -13.90 1.17
CA ASN A 91 4.20 -14.14 1.08
C ASN A 91 3.43 -13.64 2.32
N GLY A 92 4.12 -13.42 3.44
CA GLY A 92 3.51 -13.00 4.70
C GLY A 92 2.89 -14.14 5.52
N SER A 93 2.42 -13.78 6.71
CA SER A 93 2.02 -14.73 7.75
C SER A 93 0.79 -15.58 7.41
N TRP A 94 -0.11 -15.10 6.55
CA TRP A 94 -1.34 -15.79 6.19
C TRP A 94 -1.17 -16.85 5.10
N SER A 95 -0.03 -16.95 4.47
CA SER A 95 0.29 -18.01 3.51
C SER A 95 0.77 -19.30 4.21
N ILE A 96 -0.04 -19.83 5.08
CA ILE A 96 0.27 -20.93 6.03
C ILE A 96 0.76 -22.19 5.32
N PHE A 97 0.21 -22.50 4.18
CA PHE A 97 0.50 -23.71 3.39
C PHE A 97 1.26 -23.39 2.08
N ALA A 98 1.77 -22.18 1.94
CA ALA A 98 2.56 -21.85 0.75
C ALA A 98 3.89 -22.59 0.78
N ASP A 99 4.22 -23.27 -0.32
CA ASP A 99 5.57 -23.78 -0.53
C ASP A 99 6.46 -22.63 -1.02
N THR A 100 7.25 -22.08 -0.09
CA THR A 100 8.18 -20.98 -0.42
C THR A 100 9.40 -21.47 -1.22
N GLN A 101 9.58 -22.78 -1.44
CA GLN A 101 10.68 -23.31 -2.27
C GLN A 101 10.57 -22.83 -3.73
N ASP A 102 9.35 -22.57 -4.20
CA ASP A 102 9.10 -21.99 -5.52
C ASP A 102 9.38 -20.49 -5.60
N ASN A 103 9.50 -19.80 -4.47
CA ASN A 103 9.84 -18.39 -4.42
C ASN A 103 11.32 -18.17 -4.76
N ARG A 104 11.61 -17.15 -5.52
CA ARG A 104 12.98 -16.68 -5.73
C ARG A 104 13.37 -15.67 -4.68
N THR A 105 14.66 -15.65 -4.35
CA THR A 105 15.22 -14.55 -3.57
C THR A 105 15.57 -13.38 -4.49
N LEU A 106 15.74 -12.16 -3.93
CA LEU A 106 16.14 -11.00 -4.73
C LEU A 106 17.52 -11.23 -5.38
N THR A 107 18.47 -11.85 -4.64
CA THR A 107 19.76 -12.31 -5.19
C THR A 107 19.57 -13.15 -6.45
N GLN A 108 18.75 -14.21 -6.38
CA GLN A 108 18.49 -15.08 -7.52
C GLN A 108 17.82 -14.35 -8.69
N ALA A 109 16.89 -13.42 -8.40
CA ALA A 109 16.22 -12.63 -9.43
C ALA A 109 17.19 -11.68 -10.17
N MET A 110 18.17 -11.11 -9.45
CA MET A 110 19.23 -10.29 -10.03
C MET A 110 20.21 -11.12 -10.85
N GLU A 111 20.65 -12.28 -10.35
CA GLU A 111 21.53 -13.21 -11.07
C GLU A 111 20.93 -13.66 -12.39
N GLN A 112 19.64 -14.05 -12.38
CA GLN A 112 18.92 -14.48 -13.60
C GLN A 112 18.81 -13.36 -14.65
N ALA A 113 18.82 -12.10 -14.21
CA ALA A 113 18.83 -10.95 -15.11
C ALA A 113 20.24 -10.52 -15.54
N GLY A 114 21.28 -11.25 -15.14
CA GLY A 114 22.67 -10.92 -15.45
C GLY A 114 23.18 -9.67 -14.72
N ILE A 115 22.58 -9.30 -13.60
CA ILE A 115 22.96 -8.14 -12.81
C ILE A 115 24.01 -8.57 -11.78
N ALA A 116 25.25 -8.16 -12.01
CA ALA A 116 26.36 -8.45 -11.11
C ALA A 116 26.19 -7.69 -9.78
N HIS A 117 26.28 -8.40 -8.68
CA HIS A 117 26.19 -7.81 -7.33
C HIS A 117 26.94 -8.66 -6.30
N THR A 118 27.22 -8.08 -5.15
CA THR A 118 27.71 -8.80 -3.98
C THR A 118 26.60 -8.80 -2.93
N TYR A 119 26.24 -9.96 -2.40
CA TYR A 119 25.26 -10.08 -1.34
C TYR A 119 25.90 -10.27 0.03
N LEU A 120 25.39 -9.54 1.03
CA LEU A 120 25.72 -9.72 2.46
C LEU A 120 24.44 -9.54 3.31
N PRO A 121 24.20 -10.40 4.30
CA PRO A 121 23.03 -10.25 5.18
C PRO A 121 23.08 -8.98 6.06
N GLY A 122 24.27 -8.53 6.47
CA GLY A 122 24.51 -7.31 7.23
C GLY A 122 24.04 -7.34 8.68
N CYS A 123 22.88 -7.94 8.92
CA CYS A 123 22.29 -8.21 10.23
C CYS A 123 21.31 -9.39 10.16
N PRO A 124 20.91 -9.98 11.28
CA PRO A 124 19.80 -10.94 11.30
C PRO A 124 18.46 -10.24 11.04
N MET A 125 17.43 -11.05 10.78
CA MET A 125 16.06 -10.56 10.55
C MET A 125 15.49 -9.88 11.80
N LEU A 126 15.76 -10.43 12.98
CA LEU A 126 15.30 -9.92 14.25
C LEU A 126 16.49 -9.49 15.12
N THR A 127 16.23 -8.61 16.07
CA THR A 127 17.26 -8.25 17.08
C THR A 127 17.60 -9.49 17.92
N PRO A 128 18.88 -9.85 18.10
CA PRO A 128 19.29 -10.96 18.97
C PRO A 128 18.68 -10.89 20.38
N GLY A 129 18.24 -12.02 20.88
CA GLY A 129 17.49 -12.12 22.13
C GLY A 129 15.99 -11.84 21.99
N THR A 130 15.52 -11.46 20.81
CA THR A 130 14.07 -11.38 20.53
C THR A 130 13.44 -12.76 20.58
N CYS A 131 12.34 -12.87 21.31
CA CYS A 131 11.51 -14.05 21.36
C CYS A 131 10.04 -13.64 21.49
N PHE A 132 9.20 -14.12 20.58
CA PHE A 132 7.76 -13.91 20.63
C PHE A 132 7.00 -15.16 20.14
N PRO A 133 5.70 -15.32 20.49
CA PRO A 133 4.90 -16.43 20.01
C PRO A 133 4.81 -16.45 18.47
N GLY A 134 5.31 -17.52 17.87
CA GLY A 134 5.11 -17.83 16.45
C GLY A 134 3.92 -18.79 16.27
N ARG A 135 3.51 -19.02 15.02
CA ARG A 135 2.35 -19.87 14.70
C ARG A 135 2.48 -21.33 15.15
N MET A 136 3.65 -21.91 14.96
CA MET A 136 3.93 -23.32 15.24
C MET A 136 4.87 -23.49 16.42
N ALA A 137 5.78 -22.55 16.61
CA ALA A 137 6.78 -22.53 17.67
C ALA A 137 7.15 -21.07 17.96
N PRO A 138 7.76 -20.76 19.11
CA PRO A 138 8.29 -19.42 19.38
C PRO A 138 9.30 -19.00 18.30
N THR A 139 9.11 -17.82 17.75
CA THR A 139 10.07 -17.19 16.85
C THR A 139 11.16 -16.53 17.69
N ARG A 140 12.41 -16.87 17.43
CA ARG A 140 13.56 -16.38 18.21
C ARG A 140 14.75 -16.10 17.31
N GLU A 141 15.59 -15.19 17.77
CA GLU A 141 16.88 -14.88 17.17
C GLU A 141 17.98 -15.07 18.22
N ASP A 142 18.80 -16.08 18.01
CA ASP A 142 19.81 -16.56 18.98
C ASP A 142 21.25 -16.21 18.57
N MET A 143 21.45 -15.33 17.58
CA MET A 143 22.77 -14.88 17.13
C MET A 143 23.56 -14.23 18.27
N THR A 144 24.84 -14.52 18.38
CA THR A 144 25.71 -13.90 19.38
C THR A 144 26.09 -12.46 18.98
N ALA A 145 26.39 -11.62 19.96
CA ALA A 145 26.85 -10.24 19.72
C ALA A 145 28.13 -10.17 18.86
N ARG A 146 29.01 -11.16 18.96
CA ARG A 146 30.24 -11.23 18.15
C ARG A 146 29.93 -11.51 16.68
N GLU A 147 29.04 -12.46 16.40
CA GLU A 147 28.61 -12.77 15.05
C GLU A 147 27.89 -11.58 14.41
N GLN A 148 27.00 -10.94 15.16
CA GLN A 148 26.31 -9.73 14.72
C GLN A 148 27.31 -8.60 14.37
N THR A 149 28.29 -8.33 15.23
CA THR A 149 29.30 -7.30 15.02
C THR A 149 30.11 -7.57 13.75
N GLU A 150 30.53 -8.82 13.54
CA GLU A 150 31.31 -9.18 12.36
C GLU A 150 30.46 -9.11 11.07
N MET A 151 29.22 -9.55 11.11
CA MET A 151 28.28 -9.42 9.99
C MET A 151 28.06 -7.97 9.58
N LEU A 152 27.81 -7.09 10.54
CA LEU A 152 27.67 -5.66 10.33
C LEU A 152 28.92 -5.02 9.75
N ARG A 153 30.11 -5.35 10.30
CA ARG A 153 31.40 -4.84 9.84
C ARG A 153 31.66 -5.19 8.36
N GLN A 154 31.39 -6.44 7.97
CA GLN A 154 31.55 -6.90 6.59
C GLN A 154 30.61 -6.14 5.64
N ALA A 155 29.35 -5.93 6.04
CA ALA A 155 28.37 -5.21 5.25
C ALA A 155 28.73 -3.73 5.05
N VAL A 156 29.20 -3.06 6.10
CA VAL A 156 29.64 -1.66 6.05
C VAL A 156 30.88 -1.52 5.13
N GLU A 157 31.81 -2.47 5.20
CA GLU A 157 32.98 -2.45 4.31
C GLU A 157 32.58 -2.67 2.83
N ALA A 158 31.68 -3.60 2.56
CA ALA A 158 31.14 -3.80 1.20
C ALA A 158 30.37 -2.56 0.70
N ALA A 159 29.60 -1.93 1.57
CA ALA A 159 28.90 -0.69 1.24
C ALA A 159 29.87 0.44 0.86
N ARG A 160 31.00 0.57 1.57
CA ARG A 160 32.02 1.57 1.26
C ARG A 160 32.68 1.38 -0.10
N GLN A 161 32.80 0.12 -0.54
CA GLN A 161 33.45 -0.24 -1.80
C GLN A 161 32.49 -0.26 -3.00
N ALA A 162 31.19 -0.18 -2.77
CA ALA A 162 30.16 -0.21 -3.79
C ALA A 162 29.92 1.19 -4.40
N ASP A 163 29.55 1.23 -5.67
CA ASP A 163 29.03 2.44 -6.32
C ASP A 163 27.58 2.71 -5.87
N ILE A 164 26.82 1.64 -5.65
CA ILE A 164 25.40 1.66 -5.27
C ILE A 164 25.15 0.61 -4.20
N VAL A 165 24.43 0.97 -3.16
CA VAL A 165 23.94 0.02 -2.15
C VAL A 165 22.43 -0.16 -2.29
N ILE A 166 21.98 -1.40 -2.36
CA ILE A 166 20.57 -1.78 -2.21
C ILE A 166 20.44 -2.42 -0.83
N LEU A 167 19.74 -1.74 0.07
CA LEU A 167 19.51 -2.19 1.44
C LEU A 167 18.12 -2.77 1.58
N ALA A 168 18.02 -4.10 1.72
CA ALA A 168 16.76 -4.85 1.74
C ALA A 168 16.37 -5.24 3.17
N LEU A 169 15.45 -4.48 3.77
CA LEU A 169 15.03 -4.53 5.16
C LEU A 169 13.54 -4.84 5.30
N GLY A 170 13.10 -5.16 6.51
CA GLY A 170 11.67 -5.36 6.78
C GLY A 170 11.38 -6.06 8.09
N GLU A 171 10.08 -6.31 8.31
CA GLU A 171 9.58 -7.09 9.44
C GLU A 171 9.70 -8.60 9.15
N HIS A 172 9.93 -9.41 10.17
CA HIS A 172 9.74 -10.85 10.06
C HIS A 172 8.29 -11.17 9.70
N MET A 173 8.05 -12.21 8.91
CA MET A 173 6.70 -12.57 8.43
C MET A 173 5.66 -12.72 9.55
N GLU A 174 6.05 -13.11 10.75
CA GLU A 174 5.14 -13.27 11.90
C GLU A 174 4.99 -11.98 12.74
N GLN A 175 5.61 -10.88 12.37
CA GLN A 175 5.42 -9.59 13.06
C GLN A 175 4.18 -8.83 12.55
N SER A 176 3.50 -9.32 11.51
CA SER A 176 2.24 -8.73 11.01
C SER A 176 1.17 -9.79 10.81
N GLY A 177 -0.10 -9.39 10.82
CA GLY A 177 -1.26 -10.26 10.71
C GLY A 177 -2.00 -10.44 12.03
N GLU A 178 -2.78 -11.52 12.16
CA GLU A 178 -3.57 -11.81 13.36
C GLU A 178 -2.66 -12.06 14.57
N ALA A 179 -3.04 -11.51 15.70
CA ALA A 179 -2.30 -11.60 16.98
C ALA A 179 -0.87 -10.99 16.93
N ALA A 180 -0.55 -10.18 15.93
CA ALA A 180 0.76 -9.54 15.76
C ALA A 180 0.70 -8.01 15.96
N SER A 181 -0.04 -7.55 16.97
CA SER A 181 -0.06 -6.14 17.36
C SER A 181 1.30 -5.72 17.92
N THR A 182 1.76 -4.54 17.52
CA THR A 182 3.00 -3.95 18.03
C THR A 182 2.78 -2.51 18.48
N ALA A 183 3.39 -2.13 19.58
CA ALA A 183 3.39 -0.75 20.08
C ALA A 183 4.50 0.10 19.40
N ARG A 184 5.54 -0.55 18.88
CA ARG A 184 6.63 0.10 18.13
C ARG A 184 6.51 -0.33 16.68
N MET A 185 6.11 0.57 15.81
CA MET A 185 6.00 0.33 14.37
C MET A 185 7.31 0.72 13.69
N GLU A 186 8.39 0.09 14.09
CA GLU A 186 9.75 0.37 13.63
C GLU A 186 10.42 -0.90 13.12
N LEU A 187 11.44 -0.74 12.29
CA LEU A 187 12.33 -1.84 11.95
C LEU A 187 13.02 -2.40 13.22
N PRO A 188 13.38 -3.68 13.26
CA PRO A 188 14.24 -4.23 14.32
C PRO A 188 15.49 -3.39 14.53
N THR A 189 15.91 -3.19 15.77
CA THR A 189 17.01 -2.27 16.09
C THR A 189 18.32 -2.58 15.38
N VAL A 190 18.60 -3.87 15.11
CA VAL A 190 19.78 -4.29 14.33
C VAL A 190 19.70 -3.84 12.88
N GLN A 191 18.51 -3.77 12.30
CA GLN A 191 18.29 -3.28 10.94
C GLN A 191 18.37 -1.74 10.89
N GLN A 192 17.90 -1.05 11.93
CA GLN A 192 18.08 0.40 12.07
C GLN A 192 19.56 0.76 12.16
N GLU A 193 20.34 0.02 12.96
CA GLU A 193 21.79 0.23 13.09
C GLU A 193 22.52 -0.06 11.78
N LEU A 194 22.16 -1.14 11.07
CA LEU A 194 22.68 -1.43 9.74
C LEU A 194 22.44 -0.27 8.78
N LEU A 195 21.19 0.23 8.70
CA LEU A 195 20.84 1.35 7.85
C LEU A 195 21.67 2.59 8.18
N ARG A 196 21.79 2.94 9.47
CA ARG A 196 22.54 4.09 9.94
C ARG A 196 24.03 4.00 9.55
N GLN A 197 24.66 2.85 9.76
CA GLN A 197 26.09 2.68 9.45
C GLN A 197 26.36 2.62 7.94
N VAL A 198 25.48 1.97 7.17
CA VAL A 198 25.61 1.93 5.70
C VAL A 198 25.41 3.32 5.10
N ALA A 199 24.40 4.07 5.54
CA ALA A 199 24.15 5.44 5.08
C ALA A 199 25.33 6.40 5.38
N ALA A 200 26.04 6.19 6.50
CA ALA A 200 27.20 6.98 6.87
C ALA A 200 28.41 6.79 5.94
N VAL A 201 28.48 5.68 5.20
CA VAL A 201 29.63 5.36 4.33
C VAL A 201 29.32 5.38 2.84
N ASN A 202 28.04 5.33 2.46
CA ASN A 202 27.65 5.38 1.06
C ASN A 202 26.33 6.18 0.87
N PRO A 203 26.38 7.35 0.22
CA PRO A 203 25.19 8.18 -0.01
C PRO A 203 24.31 7.69 -1.17
N THR A 204 24.81 6.78 -2.03
CA THR A 204 24.04 6.22 -3.16
C THR A 204 23.27 4.99 -2.67
N LEU A 205 22.24 5.25 -1.88
CA LEU A 205 21.51 4.24 -1.11
C LEU A 205 20.07 4.09 -1.59
N VAL A 206 19.71 2.88 -1.99
CA VAL A 206 18.34 2.44 -2.25
C VAL A 206 17.89 1.57 -1.09
N THR A 207 16.83 1.95 -0.38
CA THR A 207 16.27 1.15 0.71
C THR A 207 14.95 0.51 0.27
N LEU A 208 14.86 -0.78 0.45
CA LEU A 208 13.66 -1.59 0.25
C LEU A 208 13.08 -1.94 1.62
N ILE A 209 11.77 -1.72 1.81
CA ILE A 209 11.07 -2.08 3.04
C ILE A 209 10.01 -3.13 2.73
N CYS A 210 10.20 -4.34 3.28
CA CYS A 210 9.21 -5.41 3.23
C CYS A 210 8.48 -5.48 4.58
N SER A 211 7.19 -5.12 4.60
CA SER A 211 6.40 -5.09 5.84
C SER A 211 4.93 -5.24 5.56
N GLY A 212 4.19 -5.80 6.52
CA GLY A 212 2.73 -5.92 6.44
C GLY A 212 1.97 -4.69 6.95
N ARG A 213 2.69 -3.62 7.31
CA ARG A 213 2.15 -2.36 7.85
C ARG A 213 3.03 -1.18 7.48
N PRO A 214 2.55 0.08 7.59
CA PRO A 214 3.42 1.25 7.57
C PRO A 214 4.37 1.21 8.76
N LEU A 215 5.65 1.47 8.51
CA LEU A 215 6.64 1.58 9.57
C LEU A 215 7.05 3.04 9.78
N VAL A 216 7.35 3.38 11.03
CA VAL A 216 8.06 4.60 11.36
C VAL A 216 9.50 4.44 10.91
N LEU A 217 9.87 5.13 9.85
CA LEU A 217 11.18 4.96 9.20
C LEU A 217 12.26 5.86 9.82
N GLY A 218 11.85 6.82 10.65
CA GLY A 218 12.77 7.72 11.35
C GLY A 218 13.76 8.41 10.42
N GLU A 219 15.02 8.54 10.88
CA GLU A 219 16.11 9.07 10.09
C GLU A 219 16.42 8.23 8.84
N GLY A 220 16.02 6.95 8.82
CA GLY A 220 16.24 6.07 7.69
C GLY A 220 15.61 6.56 6.40
N ALA A 221 14.43 7.19 6.45
CA ALA A 221 13.81 7.78 5.28
C ALA A 221 14.51 9.07 4.82
N GLU A 222 15.24 9.75 5.71
CA GLU A 222 15.97 10.99 5.39
C GLU A 222 17.34 10.71 4.78
N THR A 223 17.97 9.64 5.18
CA THR A 223 19.33 9.26 4.76
C THR A 223 19.35 8.46 3.44
N THR A 224 18.24 7.80 3.09
CA THR A 224 18.16 7.04 1.83
C THR A 224 17.94 7.94 0.62
N THR A 225 18.55 7.62 -0.52
CA THR A 225 18.37 8.37 -1.77
C THR A 225 17.10 7.92 -2.51
N ALA A 226 16.82 6.62 -2.51
CA ALA A 226 15.56 6.08 -3.00
C ALA A 226 14.96 5.10 -1.99
N LEU A 227 13.65 5.15 -1.81
CA LEU A 227 12.90 4.35 -0.86
C LEU A 227 11.72 3.67 -1.54
N LEU A 228 11.70 2.35 -1.50
CA LEU A 228 10.63 1.53 -2.07
C LEU A 228 9.94 0.72 -0.97
N GLN A 229 8.65 0.96 -0.76
CA GLN A 229 7.80 0.11 0.06
C GLN A 229 7.36 -1.10 -0.75
N CYS A 230 7.82 -2.27 -0.35
CA CYS A 230 7.58 -3.51 -1.07
C CYS A 230 6.37 -4.29 -0.56
N TRP A 231 5.86 -3.96 0.63
CA TRP A 231 4.82 -4.73 1.31
C TRP A 231 5.22 -6.20 1.49
N LEU A 232 4.29 -7.11 1.20
CA LEU A 232 4.48 -8.56 1.12
C LEU A 232 4.16 -8.98 -0.33
N PRO A 233 5.13 -8.92 -1.24
CA PRO A 233 4.87 -8.94 -2.69
C PRO A 233 4.58 -10.35 -3.25
N GLY A 234 4.59 -11.39 -2.42
CA GLY A 234 4.21 -12.75 -2.79
C GLY A 234 5.26 -13.51 -3.62
N THR A 235 4.81 -14.59 -4.22
CA THR A 235 5.66 -15.60 -4.91
C THR A 235 6.59 -15.00 -5.97
N GLU A 236 6.13 -14.02 -6.74
CA GLU A 236 6.93 -13.38 -7.80
C GLU A 236 7.50 -12.02 -7.35
N GLY A 237 7.48 -11.74 -6.05
CA GLY A 237 7.88 -10.46 -5.46
C GLY A 237 9.32 -10.07 -5.75
N ALA A 238 10.25 -11.02 -5.69
CA ALA A 238 11.65 -10.75 -5.98
C ALA A 238 11.87 -10.30 -7.43
N ALA A 239 11.19 -10.94 -8.38
CA ALA A 239 11.24 -10.54 -9.78
C ALA A 239 10.60 -9.17 -10.01
N ALA A 240 9.50 -8.88 -9.31
CA ALA A 240 8.83 -7.58 -9.36
C ALA A 240 9.72 -6.45 -8.79
N ILE A 241 10.33 -6.66 -7.63
CA ILE A 241 11.27 -5.70 -7.03
C ILE A 241 12.43 -5.44 -7.97
N ARG A 242 13.06 -6.49 -8.53
CA ARG A 242 14.13 -6.34 -9.50
C ARG A 242 13.68 -5.57 -10.74
N ASN A 243 12.48 -5.85 -11.28
CA ASN A 243 11.96 -5.15 -12.46
C ASN A 243 11.81 -3.65 -12.20
N VAL A 244 11.27 -3.27 -11.03
CA VAL A 244 11.16 -1.86 -10.64
C VAL A 244 12.54 -1.26 -10.44
N LEU A 245 13.44 -1.88 -9.67
CA LEU A 245 14.77 -1.32 -9.42
C LEU A 245 15.56 -0.99 -10.69
N PHE A 246 15.44 -1.82 -11.73
CA PHE A 246 16.24 -1.71 -12.96
C PHE A 246 15.44 -1.23 -14.18
N GLY A 247 14.23 -0.73 -13.99
CA GLY A 247 13.44 -0.04 -15.02
C GLY A 247 12.73 -0.96 -16.02
N ASP A 248 12.65 -2.27 -15.76
CA ASP A 248 11.81 -3.19 -16.55
C ASP A 248 10.31 -2.98 -16.26
N ALA A 249 9.99 -2.37 -15.11
CA ALA A 249 8.68 -1.90 -14.74
C ALA A 249 8.74 -0.48 -14.16
N VAL A 250 7.77 0.35 -14.52
CA VAL A 250 7.63 1.71 -13.99
C VAL A 250 6.71 1.67 -12.77
N PRO A 251 7.15 2.15 -11.58
CA PRO A 251 6.31 2.13 -10.39
C PRO A 251 5.04 2.94 -10.57
N SER A 252 3.92 2.38 -10.15
CA SER A 252 2.59 2.98 -10.20
C SER A 252 1.77 2.74 -8.94
N GLY A 253 2.31 2.00 -7.97
CA GLY A 253 1.65 1.71 -6.72
C GLY A 253 1.37 2.97 -5.90
N LYS A 254 0.25 2.97 -5.18
CA LYS A 254 -0.16 4.05 -4.28
C LYS A 254 -0.40 3.50 -2.87
N LEU A 255 -0.06 4.28 -1.87
CA LEU A 255 -0.29 3.90 -0.48
C LEU A 255 -1.78 3.73 -0.18
N SER A 256 -2.15 2.58 0.37
CA SER A 256 -3.50 2.30 0.85
C SER A 256 -3.74 2.72 2.31
N MET A 257 -2.74 3.32 2.94
CA MET A 257 -2.78 3.92 4.28
C MET A 257 -1.69 4.98 4.41
N SER A 258 -1.87 5.90 5.37
CA SER A 258 -0.87 6.93 5.65
C SER A 258 0.33 6.35 6.39
N PHE A 259 1.51 6.90 6.18
CA PHE A 259 2.72 6.59 6.95
C PHE A 259 2.96 7.69 7.98
N PRO A 260 3.10 7.38 9.28
CA PRO A 260 3.34 8.37 10.32
C PRO A 260 4.81 8.81 10.38
N TYR A 261 5.06 9.96 11.00
CA TYR A 261 6.42 10.33 11.45
C TYR A 261 6.81 9.60 12.74
N THR A 262 5.84 9.31 13.60
CA THR A 262 6.02 8.63 14.88
C THR A 262 4.79 7.78 15.21
N ALA A 263 4.97 6.70 15.94
CA ALA A 263 3.88 5.85 16.41
C ALA A 263 2.84 6.61 17.26
N ALA A 264 3.21 7.72 17.87
CA ALA A 264 2.30 8.56 18.64
C ALA A 264 1.21 9.26 17.78
N GLN A 265 1.40 9.34 16.46
CA GLN A 265 0.40 9.89 15.53
C GLN A 265 -0.73 8.89 15.22
N GLU A 266 -0.56 7.62 15.53
CA GLU A 266 -1.58 6.61 15.21
C GLU A 266 -2.78 6.66 16.17
N PRO A 267 -4.01 6.61 15.65
CA PRO A 267 -4.37 6.45 14.22
C PRO A 267 -4.26 7.77 13.43
N ILE A 268 -3.64 7.74 12.24
CA ILE A 268 -3.50 8.88 11.34
C ILE A 268 -4.28 8.64 10.03
N TRP A 269 -5.57 8.90 10.06
CA TRP A 269 -6.45 8.67 8.92
C TRP A 269 -6.46 9.85 7.95
N TYR A 270 -6.45 9.58 6.63
CA TYR A 270 -6.65 10.61 5.61
C TYR A 270 -8.08 11.21 5.67
N SER A 271 -9.04 10.43 6.18
CA SER A 271 -10.46 10.78 6.33
C SER A 271 -10.81 11.24 7.74
N ASP A 272 -9.87 11.88 8.43
CA ASP A 272 -10.07 12.36 9.79
C ASP A 272 -11.25 13.32 9.89
N LEU A 273 -11.86 13.38 11.07
CA LEU A 273 -13.04 14.20 11.33
C LEU A 273 -12.64 15.65 11.56
N ARG A 274 -13.46 16.57 11.03
CA ARG A 274 -13.27 18.01 11.29
C ARG A 274 -13.56 18.33 12.74
N ASN A 275 -12.58 18.81 13.48
CA ASN A 275 -12.71 19.16 14.90
C ASN A 275 -12.76 20.68 15.19
N GLY A 276 -12.72 21.52 14.15
CA GLY A 276 -12.75 22.98 14.28
C GLY A 276 -11.47 23.63 14.83
N ARG A 277 -10.44 22.83 15.15
CA ARG A 277 -9.15 23.30 15.70
C ARG A 277 -7.98 22.71 14.92
N MET A 278 -8.13 22.55 13.62
CA MET A 278 -7.09 21.99 12.76
C MET A 278 -5.94 22.99 12.59
N ARG A 279 -4.71 22.53 12.71
CA ARG A 279 -3.49 23.35 12.57
C ARG A 279 -3.41 24.04 11.22
N ASP A 280 -3.81 23.37 10.15
CA ASP A 280 -3.79 23.95 8.79
C ASP A 280 -4.59 25.24 8.69
N ALA A 281 -5.67 25.39 9.49
CA ALA A 281 -6.47 26.61 9.56
C ALA A 281 -5.84 27.68 10.46
N PHE A 282 -5.03 27.29 11.46
CA PHE A 282 -4.49 28.19 12.48
C PHE A 282 -3.05 27.84 12.87
N PRO A 283 -2.08 27.92 11.95
CA PRO A 283 -0.74 27.36 12.15
C PRO A 283 0.07 28.03 13.28
N SER A 284 -0.30 29.25 13.68
CA SER A 284 0.37 30.03 14.75
C SER A 284 -0.34 29.98 16.09
N VAL A 285 -1.49 29.30 16.21
CA VAL A 285 -2.29 29.30 17.44
C VAL A 285 -1.88 28.11 18.32
N ARG A 286 -1.64 28.37 19.59
CA ARG A 286 -1.23 27.35 20.57
C ARG A 286 -2.33 26.35 20.91
N TYR A 287 -3.59 26.81 20.98
CA TYR A 287 -4.73 26.01 21.46
C TYR A 287 -5.45 25.32 20.31
N ILE A 288 -4.69 24.54 19.51
CA ILE A 288 -5.17 23.73 18.39
C ILE A 288 -4.84 22.26 18.64
N SER A 289 -5.48 21.37 17.88
CA SER A 289 -5.13 19.95 17.87
C SER A 289 -3.81 19.75 17.13
N GLY A 290 -2.84 19.13 17.80
CA GLY A 290 -1.56 18.79 17.20
C GLY A 290 -0.42 18.63 18.20
N TYR A 291 0.69 18.11 17.74
CA TYR A 291 1.91 17.91 18.50
C TYR A 291 2.80 19.16 18.47
N LEU A 292 3.60 19.37 19.52
CA LEU A 292 4.58 20.46 19.55
C LEU A 292 5.86 20.13 18.78
N ASP A 293 6.19 18.87 18.68
CA ASP A 293 7.47 18.34 18.23
C ASP A 293 7.38 17.42 17.00
N CYS A 294 6.18 17.28 16.44
CA CYS A 294 5.91 16.46 15.27
C CYS A 294 4.89 17.16 14.35
N PRO A 295 5.01 17.04 13.03
CA PRO A 295 3.98 17.52 12.11
C PRO A 295 2.62 16.86 12.36
N ASP A 296 1.52 17.59 12.16
CA ASP A 296 0.16 17.05 12.31
C ASP A 296 -0.32 16.30 11.06
N VAL A 297 0.55 16.13 10.10
CA VAL A 297 0.29 15.46 8.82
C VAL A 297 1.11 14.18 8.75
N PRO A 298 0.68 13.18 7.96
CA PRO A 298 1.48 11.99 7.76
C PRO A 298 2.78 12.32 6.99
N ARG A 299 3.80 11.50 7.20
CA ARG A 299 5.04 11.56 6.42
C ARG A 299 4.77 11.30 4.94
N TYR A 300 4.01 10.23 4.66
CA TYR A 300 3.48 9.94 3.33
C TYR A 300 1.96 9.76 3.44
N PRO A 301 1.17 10.57 2.73
CA PRO A 301 -0.29 10.50 2.85
C PRO A 301 -0.87 9.27 2.15
N PHE A 302 -2.08 8.89 2.51
CA PHE A 302 -2.87 7.93 1.76
C PHE A 302 -2.94 8.32 0.27
N GLY A 303 -2.79 7.35 -0.60
CA GLY A 303 -2.79 7.56 -2.05
C GLY A 303 -1.46 7.99 -2.63
N PHE A 304 -0.46 8.33 -1.81
CA PHE A 304 0.87 8.76 -2.28
C PHE A 304 1.64 7.62 -2.94
N GLY A 305 2.43 7.96 -3.95
CA GLY A 305 3.38 7.11 -4.63
C GLY A 305 3.97 7.82 -5.83
N LEU A 306 5.30 7.76 -5.94
CA LEU A 306 6.07 8.33 -7.05
C LEU A 306 6.13 7.38 -8.24
N SER A 307 6.54 7.90 -9.38
CA SER A 307 6.82 7.15 -10.60
C SER A 307 8.18 7.55 -11.17
N TYR A 308 8.63 6.90 -12.24
CA TYR A 308 9.80 7.35 -13.03
C TYR A 308 9.45 8.47 -14.01
N THR A 309 8.19 8.82 -14.11
CA THR A 309 7.69 9.99 -14.84
C THR A 309 6.90 10.89 -13.89
N SER A 310 6.42 12.02 -14.38
CA SER A 310 5.64 12.98 -13.61
C SER A 310 4.31 13.27 -14.28
N PHE A 311 3.28 13.52 -13.47
CA PHE A 311 1.95 13.85 -13.97
C PHE A 311 1.50 15.21 -13.46
N SER A 312 0.87 15.99 -14.35
CA SER A 312 0.19 17.22 -13.99
C SER A 312 -1.31 17.06 -14.11
N TYR A 313 -2.02 17.74 -13.23
CA TYR A 313 -3.48 17.75 -13.20
C TYR A 313 -3.98 19.14 -13.60
N GLY A 314 -4.89 19.22 -14.56
CA GLY A 314 -5.62 20.43 -14.85
C GLY A 314 -6.72 20.71 -13.83
N THR A 315 -7.45 21.79 -13.99
CA THR A 315 -8.56 22.16 -13.12
C THR A 315 -9.71 21.16 -13.27
N PRO A 316 -10.26 20.60 -12.17
CA PRO A 316 -11.46 19.76 -12.25
C PRO A 316 -12.67 20.57 -12.72
N GLU A 317 -13.49 19.95 -13.56
CA GLU A 317 -14.77 20.49 -14.04
C GLU A 317 -15.93 19.66 -13.49
N ILE A 318 -17.01 20.32 -13.09
CA ILE A 318 -18.26 19.68 -12.68
C ILE A 318 -19.28 19.79 -13.83
N LEU A 319 -19.72 18.66 -14.34
CA LEU A 319 -20.70 18.57 -15.41
C LEU A 319 -22.01 17.99 -14.91
N GLY A 320 -23.12 18.56 -15.36
CA GLY A 320 -24.48 18.13 -14.95
C GLY A 320 -25.00 18.91 -13.75
N ASP A 321 -26.19 18.52 -13.29
CA ASP A 321 -26.89 19.12 -12.14
C ASP A 321 -27.48 17.96 -11.30
N LEU A 322 -26.98 17.80 -10.08
CA LEU A 322 -27.36 16.68 -9.19
C LEU A 322 -28.87 16.66 -8.89
N ASP A 323 -29.50 17.83 -8.81
CA ASP A 323 -30.94 17.94 -8.51
C ASP A 323 -31.83 17.66 -9.72
N ARG A 324 -31.36 17.98 -10.93
CA ARG A 324 -32.08 17.78 -12.17
C ARG A 324 -31.78 16.40 -12.78
N ASP A 325 -30.48 16.06 -12.90
CA ASP A 325 -30.03 14.93 -13.68
C ASP A 325 -29.85 13.66 -12.80
N GLY A 326 -29.88 13.82 -11.47
CA GLY A 326 -29.70 12.74 -10.51
C GLY A 326 -28.26 12.33 -10.27
N GLU A 327 -27.31 12.85 -11.03
CA GLU A 327 -25.86 12.65 -10.91
C GLU A 327 -25.08 13.81 -11.51
N ILE A 328 -23.82 13.90 -11.17
CA ILE A 328 -22.85 14.80 -11.79
C ILE A 328 -21.60 14.03 -12.19
N THR A 329 -20.87 14.57 -13.17
CA THR A 329 -19.56 14.05 -13.55
C THR A 329 -18.49 15.05 -13.16
N VAL A 330 -17.50 14.60 -12.38
CA VAL A 330 -16.25 15.31 -12.13
C VAL A 330 -15.24 14.84 -13.15
N ARG A 331 -14.68 15.74 -13.95
CA ARG A 331 -13.65 15.40 -14.93
C ARG A 331 -12.43 16.29 -14.76
N CYS A 332 -11.26 15.70 -14.92
CA CYS A 332 -9.99 16.39 -14.73
C CYS A 332 -8.97 15.89 -15.78
N PRO A 333 -8.35 16.76 -16.56
CA PRO A 333 -7.28 16.35 -17.47
C PRO A 333 -6.03 15.98 -16.67
N VAL A 334 -5.42 14.85 -17.02
CA VAL A 334 -4.15 14.37 -16.46
C VAL A 334 -3.16 14.22 -17.60
N THR A 335 -2.01 14.87 -17.50
CA THR A 335 -0.97 14.88 -18.51
C THR A 335 0.31 14.27 -17.97
N ASN A 336 0.92 13.36 -18.71
CA ASN A 336 2.28 12.91 -18.43
C ASN A 336 3.27 14.00 -18.91
N VAL A 337 3.90 14.69 -17.97
CA VAL A 337 4.86 15.76 -18.22
C VAL A 337 6.32 15.31 -18.11
N GLY A 338 6.55 14.03 -17.87
CA GLY A 338 7.89 13.45 -17.80
C GLY A 338 8.34 12.83 -19.13
N ASN A 339 9.34 11.97 -19.07
CA ASN A 339 10.08 11.51 -20.23
C ASN A 339 9.89 10.01 -20.57
N CYS A 340 9.11 9.27 -19.79
CA CYS A 340 8.77 7.88 -20.09
C CYS A 340 7.28 7.61 -19.91
N THR A 341 6.79 6.54 -20.55
CA THR A 341 5.43 6.06 -20.34
C THR A 341 5.25 5.61 -18.91
N GLY A 342 4.21 6.08 -18.25
CA GLY A 342 3.88 5.71 -16.88
C GLY A 342 2.39 5.59 -16.65
N THR A 343 2.03 4.99 -15.52
CA THR A 343 0.65 4.85 -15.09
C THR A 343 0.40 5.72 -13.86
N GLU A 344 -0.58 6.61 -13.95
CA GLU A 344 -1.09 7.39 -12.82
C GLU A 344 -2.39 6.79 -12.30
N ILE A 345 -2.58 6.87 -10.99
CA ILE A 345 -3.84 6.55 -10.33
C ILE A 345 -4.46 7.88 -9.87
N ALA A 346 -5.25 8.48 -10.75
CA ALA A 346 -5.98 9.69 -10.43
C ALA A 346 -7.11 9.37 -9.43
N GLN A 347 -7.15 10.10 -8.32
CA GLN A 347 -8.03 9.86 -7.17
C GLN A 347 -8.99 11.02 -7.01
N LEU A 348 -10.30 10.69 -6.80
CA LEU A 348 -11.34 11.66 -6.50
C LEU A 348 -11.67 11.62 -5.00
N TYR A 349 -11.52 12.74 -4.34
CA TYR A 349 -11.94 12.95 -2.95
C TYR A 349 -13.11 13.93 -2.90
N VAL A 350 -14.04 13.70 -1.98
CA VAL A 350 -15.20 14.59 -1.79
C VAL A 350 -15.37 14.92 -0.31
N SER A 351 -15.79 16.14 -0.06
CA SER A 351 -16.18 16.63 1.27
C SER A 351 -17.56 17.26 1.21
N ASP A 352 -18.41 16.89 2.12
CA ASP A 352 -19.60 17.65 2.50
C ASP A 352 -19.15 18.80 3.41
N GLN A 353 -19.44 20.05 3.04
CA GLN A 353 -18.94 21.20 3.78
C GLN A 353 -19.65 21.41 5.12
N VAL A 354 -20.94 21.12 5.17
CA VAL A 354 -21.77 21.26 6.39
C VAL A 354 -22.83 20.15 6.40
N ALA A 355 -22.75 19.28 7.37
CA ALA A 355 -23.70 18.18 7.55
C ALA A 355 -24.34 18.19 8.95
N THR A 356 -25.51 17.55 9.10
CA THR A 356 -26.22 17.42 10.39
C THR A 356 -25.54 16.46 11.35
N VAL A 357 -24.61 15.64 10.85
CA VAL A 357 -23.73 14.75 11.60
C VAL A 357 -22.28 15.06 11.27
N ILE A 358 -21.36 14.69 12.15
CA ILE A 358 -19.94 14.87 11.86
C ILE A 358 -19.51 13.95 10.71
N CYS A 359 -18.91 14.53 9.69
CA CYS A 359 -18.40 13.84 8.52
C CYS A 359 -16.89 13.98 8.39
N PRO A 360 -16.22 13.02 7.71
CA PRO A 360 -14.80 13.13 7.38
C PRO A 360 -14.47 14.42 6.62
N ALA A 361 -13.27 14.95 6.86
CA ALA A 361 -12.77 16.12 6.14
C ALA A 361 -12.78 15.90 4.63
N ARG A 362 -12.49 14.68 4.20
CA ARG A 362 -12.63 14.20 2.81
C ARG A 362 -12.72 12.69 2.76
N GLU A 363 -13.36 12.16 1.74
CA GLU A 363 -13.46 10.73 1.49
C GLU A 363 -13.11 10.39 0.05
N LEU A 364 -12.35 9.32 -0.17
CA LEU A 364 -12.10 8.79 -1.51
C LEU A 364 -13.42 8.24 -2.09
N LYS A 365 -13.90 8.82 -3.17
CA LYS A 365 -15.13 8.41 -3.85
C LYS A 365 -14.89 7.69 -5.19
N GLY A 366 -13.65 7.71 -5.68
CA GLY A 366 -13.28 6.98 -6.89
C GLY A 366 -11.81 7.13 -7.27
N PHE A 367 -11.37 6.26 -8.15
CA PHE A 367 -10.04 6.38 -8.77
C PHE A 367 -10.07 5.92 -10.22
N ARG A 368 -9.11 6.39 -11.02
CA ARG A 368 -8.92 6.00 -12.43
C ARG A 368 -7.45 5.70 -12.69
N ARG A 369 -7.21 4.57 -13.34
CA ARG A 369 -5.90 4.16 -13.82
C ARG A 369 -5.69 4.69 -15.24
N LEU A 370 -4.68 5.52 -15.44
CA LEU A 370 -4.36 6.17 -16.71
C LEU A 370 -2.93 5.87 -17.10
N THR A 371 -2.72 5.09 -18.15
CA THR A 371 -1.38 4.84 -18.70
C THR A 371 -1.15 5.83 -19.84
N LEU A 372 -0.13 6.69 -19.69
CA LEU A 372 0.11 7.83 -20.56
C LEU A 372 1.56 7.83 -21.06
N ALA A 373 1.73 8.01 -22.36
CA ALA A 373 3.02 8.30 -22.95
C ALA A 373 3.47 9.75 -22.61
N PRO A 374 4.76 10.08 -22.76
CA PRO A 374 5.25 11.45 -22.60
C PRO A 374 4.43 12.46 -23.44
N GLY A 375 3.98 13.54 -22.80
CA GLY A 375 3.13 14.58 -23.41
C GLY A 375 1.67 14.18 -23.63
N GLN A 376 1.29 12.93 -23.38
CA GLN A 376 -0.10 12.51 -23.54
C GLN A 376 -0.98 12.99 -22.40
N THR A 377 -2.20 13.45 -22.74
CA THR A 377 -3.25 13.82 -21.81
C THR A 377 -4.44 12.87 -21.94
N ALA A 378 -5.01 12.47 -20.81
CA ALA A 378 -6.30 11.79 -20.76
C ALA A 378 -7.20 12.40 -19.69
N MET A 379 -8.51 12.21 -19.82
CA MET A 379 -9.49 12.69 -18.84
C MET A 379 -9.73 11.64 -17.78
N ALA A 380 -9.53 12.01 -16.53
CA ALA A 380 -10.04 11.25 -15.38
C ALA A 380 -11.50 11.66 -15.16
N GLU A 381 -12.44 10.73 -15.34
CA GLU A 381 -13.87 11.00 -15.22
C GLU A 381 -14.48 10.15 -14.09
N PHE A 382 -15.30 10.81 -13.26
CA PHE A 382 -15.92 10.20 -12.08
C PHE A 382 -17.38 10.63 -12.00
N VAL A 383 -18.28 9.67 -11.94
CA VAL A 383 -19.70 9.91 -11.73
C VAL A 383 -20.00 9.92 -10.23
N LEU A 384 -20.56 11.01 -9.75
CA LEU A 384 -21.04 11.16 -8.37
C LEU A 384 -22.55 11.07 -8.34
N THR A 385 -23.03 10.01 -7.72
CA THR A 385 -24.47 9.76 -7.50
C THR A 385 -24.88 10.20 -6.09
N PRO A 386 -26.18 10.43 -5.83
CA PRO A 386 -26.68 10.67 -4.48
C PRO A 386 -26.24 9.61 -3.47
N GLY A 387 -26.11 8.37 -3.95
CA GLY A 387 -25.62 7.26 -3.14
C GLY A 387 -24.18 7.44 -2.63
N LEU A 388 -23.29 7.95 -3.46
CA LEU A 388 -21.90 8.22 -3.07
C LEU A 388 -21.75 9.43 -2.14
N LEU A 389 -22.69 10.39 -2.21
CA LEU A 389 -22.70 11.63 -1.44
C LEU A 389 -23.52 11.54 -0.15
N SER A 390 -24.24 10.42 0.06
CA SER A 390 -25.13 10.25 1.20
C SER A 390 -24.39 9.97 2.49
N LEU A 391 -24.96 10.41 3.59
CA LEU A 391 -24.59 10.09 4.95
C LEU A 391 -25.70 9.28 5.65
N VAL A 392 -25.42 8.79 6.86
CA VAL A 392 -26.42 8.20 7.76
C VAL A 392 -26.75 9.20 8.84
N ASP A 393 -28.02 9.63 8.91
CA ASP A 393 -28.49 10.59 9.90
C ASP A 393 -28.58 9.98 11.32
N ARG A 394 -28.90 10.81 12.30
CA ARG A 394 -29.05 10.39 13.72
C ARG A 394 -30.17 9.38 13.95
N SER A 395 -31.10 9.24 13.01
CA SER A 395 -32.22 8.28 13.06
C SER A 395 -31.87 6.98 12.35
N GLY A 396 -30.66 6.83 11.80
CA GLY A 396 -30.21 5.65 11.06
C GLY A 396 -30.76 5.59 9.62
N ASN A 397 -31.25 6.71 9.09
CA ASN A 397 -31.67 6.80 7.70
C ASN A 397 -30.51 7.25 6.82
N ARG A 398 -30.47 6.72 5.60
CA ARG A 398 -29.54 7.15 4.57
C ARG A 398 -30.11 8.34 3.84
N VAL A 399 -29.41 9.47 3.88
CA VAL A 399 -29.90 10.74 3.31
C VAL A 399 -28.77 11.44 2.54
N LEU A 400 -29.15 12.10 1.46
CA LEU A 400 -28.35 13.18 0.85
C LEU A 400 -28.91 14.50 1.40
N GLU A 401 -28.08 15.28 2.08
CA GLU A 401 -28.46 16.58 2.60
C GLU A 401 -28.23 17.67 1.55
N PRO A 402 -29.05 18.75 1.56
CA PRO A 402 -28.76 19.92 0.75
C PRO A 402 -27.56 20.66 1.34
N GLY A 403 -26.66 21.13 0.49
CA GLY A 403 -25.43 21.80 0.93
C GLY A 403 -24.41 21.96 -0.17
N ALA A 404 -23.29 22.57 0.20
CA ALA A 404 -22.13 22.72 -0.65
C ALA A 404 -21.17 21.54 -0.45
N PHE A 405 -20.61 21.06 -1.52
CA PHE A 405 -19.61 20.01 -1.57
C PHE A 405 -18.37 20.50 -2.30
N THR A 406 -17.21 19.94 -1.93
CA THR A 406 -15.97 20.13 -2.70
C THR A 406 -15.48 18.78 -3.20
N ALA A 407 -15.15 18.71 -4.48
CA ALA A 407 -14.51 17.56 -5.11
C ALA A 407 -13.06 17.90 -5.45
N TRP A 408 -12.10 17.08 -5.03
CA TRP A 408 -10.69 17.23 -5.38
C TRP A 408 -10.22 16.06 -6.23
N VAL A 409 -9.40 16.34 -7.24
CA VAL A 409 -8.77 15.32 -8.07
C VAL A 409 -7.25 15.47 -8.03
N GLY A 410 -6.56 14.39 -7.69
CA GLY A 410 -5.10 14.39 -7.60
C GLY A 410 -4.50 13.02 -7.39
N GLY A 411 -3.20 12.97 -7.15
CA GLY A 411 -2.43 11.74 -6.99
C GLY A 411 -2.42 11.17 -5.56
N ASP A 412 -2.89 11.94 -4.58
CA ASP A 412 -2.98 11.51 -3.17
C ASP A 412 -4.04 12.31 -2.39
N SER A 413 -4.27 11.95 -1.12
CA SER A 413 -5.31 12.53 -0.27
C SER A 413 -5.06 13.98 0.15
N ARG A 414 -3.88 14.54 -0.09
CA ARG A 414 -3.55 15.93 0.24
C ARG A 414 -3.73 16.90 -0.92
N THR A 415 -4.17 16.42 -2.07
CA THR A 415 -4.43 17.28 -3.24
C THR A 415 -5.32 18.46 -2.86
N GLN A 416 -4.99 19.66 -3.39
CA GLN A 416 -5.79 20.88 -3.25
C GLN A 416 -6.45 21.27 -4.57
N ASN A 417 -6.32 20.46 -5.61
CA ASN A 417 -6.88 20.69 -6.92
C ASN A 417 -8.39 20.36 -6.92
N GLY A 418 -9.24 21.33 -6.58
CA GLY A 418 -10.64 21.13 -6.29
C GLY A 418 -11.60 22.00 -7.09
N ALA A 419 -12.87 21.56 -7.14
CA ALA A 419 -14.01 22.27 -7.65
C ALA A 419 -15.20 22.11 -6.72
N GLU A 420 -16.02 23.15 -6.59
CA GLU A 420 -17.21 23.15 -5.74
C GLU A 420 -18.47 22.86 -6.54
N PHE A 421 -19.43 22.20 -5.89
CA PHE A 421 -20.78 22.00 -6.40
C PHE A 421 -21.80 22.02 -5.29
N THR A 422 -23.08 22.18 -5.64
CA THR A 422 -24.16 22.32 -4.64
C THR A 422 -25.26 21.30 -4.93
N CYS A 423 -25.71 20.63 -3.86
CA CYS A 423 -26.99 19.93 -3.81
C CYS A 423 -28.02 20.88 -3.21
N ARG A 424 -29.07 21.23 -3.94
CA ARG A 424 -30.12 22.16 -3.43
C ARG A 424 -31.29 21.43 -2.79
N LYS A 425 -31.51 20.16 -3.18
CA LYS A 425 -32.64 19.34 -2.70
C LYS A 425 -32.12 18.08 -2.02
N GLY A 426 -32.29 18.01 -0.72
CA GLY A 426 -32.05 16.79 0.03
C GLY A 426 -33.02 15.68 -0.40
N ARG A 427 -32.59 14.44 -0.24
CA ARG A 427 -33.43 13.25 -0.51
C ARG A 427 -33.10 12.10 0.43
N ALA A 428 -34.15 11.38 0.87
CA ALA A 428 -33.99 10.09 1.49
C ALA A 428 -33.57 9.04 0.44
N LEU A 429 -32.71 8.13 0.84
CA LEU A 429 -32.23 7.05 -0.01
C LEU A 429 -32.65 5.70 0.55
N PRO A 430 -32.81 4.66 -0.27
CA PRO A 430 -33.05 3.31 0.22
C PRO A 430 -31.98 2.88 1.21
N LYS A 431 -32.39 2.19 2.29
CA LYS A 431 -31.43 1.53 3.19
C LYS A 431 -30.57 0.58 2.39
N TRP A 432 -29.33 0.39 2.85
CA TRP A 432 -28.43 -0.57 2.22
C TRP A 432 -29.10 -1.95 2.20
N SER A 433 -29.40 -2.46 1.03
CA SER A 433 -29.77 -3.88 0.88
C SER A 433 -28.48 -4.67 0.83
N ILE A 434 -28.24 -5.53 1.80
CA ILE A 434 -27.26 -6.61 1.65
C ILE A 434 -27.87 -7.52 0.55
N ARG A 435 -27.35 -7.43 -0.66
CA ARG A 435 -27.67 -8.39 -1.74
C ARG A 435 -26.83 -9.64 -1.59
#